data_f0ceb1a156f3946e2fa9165331c2e479
#
_entry.id   f0ceb1a156f3946e2fa9165331c2e479
#
_cell.length_a   1.000
_cell.length_b   1.000
_cell.length_c   1.000
_cell.angle_alpha   90.00
_cell.angle_beta   90.00
_cell.angle_gamma   90.00
#
_symmetry.space_group_name_H-M   'P 1'
#
loop_
_entity.id
_entity.type
_entity.pdbx_description
1 polymer ?
#
loop_
_entity_poly.entity_id
_entity_poly.type
_entity_poly.pdbx_seq_one_letter_code
_entity_poly.pdbx_strand_id
1 'polypeptide(L)'
;LPDVVATRAARALEAGADGVIVSPWEAARIRALPEAAGKLIVTPGVRPAGADADDQKRVATPRQAIAEGADHIVVGRPVWQADDPRAAAEAVLAELP
;
A
#
# COMPACT_ATOMS: atom_id res chain seq x y z
N LEU A 1 -12.38 -12.94 3.50
CA LEU A 1 -12.27 -11.51 3.81
C LEU A 1 -12.10 -10.61 2.59
N PRO A 2 -11.49 -11.06 1.47
CA PRO A 2 -11.32 -10.17 0.32
C PRO A 2 -12.64 -9.60 -0.20
N ASP A 3 -13.71 -10.38 -0.16
CA ASP A 3 -15.02 -9.90 -0.63
C ASP A 3 -15.59 -8.81 0.27
N VAL A 4 -15.38 -8.92 1.57
CA VAL A 4 -15.85 -7.92 2.53
C VAL A 4 -15.11 -6.60 2.30
N VAL A 5 -13.79 -6.67 2.13
CA VAL A 5 -12.98 -5.48 1.89
C VAL A 5 -13.40 -4.80 0.59
N ALA A 6 -13.56 -5.56 -0.48
CA ALA A 6 -13.96 -5.01 -1.78
C ALA A 6 -15.35 -4.36 -1.70
N THR A 7 -16.31 -5.00 -1.02
CA THR A 7 -17.65 -4.45 -0.87
C THR A 7 -17.63 -3.14 -0.10
N ARG A 8 -16.88 -3.08 1.00
CA ARG A 8 -16.77 -1.85 1.80
C ARG A 8 -16.10 -0.74 1.03
N ALA A 9 -15.04 -1.07 0.28
CA ALA A 9 -14.36 -0.09 -0.56
C ALA A 9 -15.29 0.48 -1.61
N ALA A 10 -16.03 -0.38 -2.31
CA ALA A 10 -16.97 0.06 -3.34
C ALA A 10 -18.02 1.02 -2.75
N ARG A 11 -18.56 0.69 -1.59
CA ARG A 11 -19.56 1.55 -0.93
C ARG A 11 -18.98 2.90 -0.53
N ALA A 12 -17.75 2.92 -0.01
CA ALA A 12 -17.10 4.17 0.38
C ALA A 12 -16.86 5.05 -0.85
N LEU A 13 -16.40 4.47 -1.93
CA LEU A 13 -16.12 5.21 -3.17
C LEU A 13 -17.39 5.73 -3.82
N GLU A 14 -18.47 4.93 -3.83
CA GLU A 14 -19.77 5.38 -4.33
C GLU A 14 -20.32 6.53 -3.49
N ALA A 15 -20.05 6.52 -2.19
CA ALA A 15 -20.52 7.56 -1.27
C ALA A 15 -19.73 8.87 -1.42
N GLY A 16 -18.67 8.90 -2.22
CA GLY A 16 -17.93 10.12 -2.51
C GLY A 16 -16.53 10.17 -1.94
N ALA A 17 -16.01 9.09 -1.37
CA ALA A 17 -14.62 9.06 -0.93
C ALA A 17 -13.69 9.24 -2.13
N ASP A 18 -12.59 9.98 -1.94
CA ASP A 18 -11.61 10.21 -2.98
C ASP A 18 -10.61 9.07 -3.13
N GLY A 19 -10.58 8.17 -2.16
CA GLY A 19 -9.70 7.02 -2.18
C GLY A 19 -9.91 6.14 -0.98
N VAL A 20 -9.10 5.10 -0.87
CA VAL A 20 -9.18 4.14 0.23
C VAL A 20 -7.77 3.78 0.71
N ILE A 21 -7.67 3.40 1.98
CA ILE A 21 -6.44 2.89 2.57
C ILE A 21 -6.66 1.40 2.78
N VAL A 22 -5.89 0.58 2.08
CA VAL A 22 -6.05 -0.87 2.10
C VAL A 22 -4.69 -1.54 2.09
N SER A 23 -4.64 -2.81 2.51
CA SER A 23 -3.38 -3.55 2.48
C SER A 23 -2.92 -3.76 1.04
N PRO A 24 -1.59 -3.94 0.82
CA PRO A 24 -1.09 -4.22 -0.52
C PRO A 24 -1.74 -5.46 -1.15
N TRP A 25 -2.18 -6.41 -0.32
CA TRP A 25 -2.77 -7.66 -0.80
C TRP A 25 -4.18 -7.50 -1.35
N GLU A 26 -4.88 -6.43 -1.01
CA GLU A 26 -6.21 -6.12 -1.52
C GLU A 26 -6.21 -5.06 -2.62
N ALA A 27 -5.07 -4.42 -2.87
CA ALA A 27 -4.99 -3.28 -3.79
C ALA A 27 -5.42 -3.66 -5.21
N ALA A 28 -4.94 -4.77 -5.74
CA ALA A 28 -5.26 -5.18 -7.11
C ALA A 28 -6.76 -5.43 -7.28
N ARG A 29 -7.39 -6.07 -6.30
CA ARG A 29 -8.82 -6.34 -6.36
C ARG A 29 -9.64 -5.05 -6.31
N ILE A 30 -9.24 -4.12 -5.47
CA ILE A 30 -9.94 -2.84 -5.36
C ILE A 30 -9.72 -2.01 -6.62
N ARG A 31 -8.50 -1.99 -7.16
CA ARG A 31 -8.22 -1.26 -8.39
C ARG A 31 -9.09 -1.74 -9.55
N ALA A 32 -9.45 -3.02 -9.57
CA ALA A 32 -10.30 -3.60 -10.61
C ALA A 32 -11.77 -3.21 -10.48
N LEU A 33 -12.19 -2.61 -9.36
CA LEU A 33 -13.58 -2.18 -9.19
C LEU A 33 -13.90 -1.00 -10.09
N PRO A 34 -15.06 -0.97 -10.74
CA PRO A 34 -15.47 0.20 -11.53
C PRO A 34 -15.50 1.49 -10.71
N GLU A 35 -15.90 1.39 -9.44
CA GLU A 35 -15.98 2.53 -8.54
C GLU A 35 -14.61 3.13 -8.22
N ALA A 36 -13.53 2.39 -8.44
CA ALA A 36 -12.17 2.85 -8.13
C ALA A 36 -11.53 3.65 -9.28
N ALA A 37 -12.19 3.76 -10.41
CA ALA A 37 -11.64 4.50 -11.55
C ALA A 37 -11.39 5.96 -11.15
N GLY A 38 -10.15 6.42 -11.30
CA GLY A 38 -9.76 7.78 -10.94
C GLY A 38 -9.62 8.04 -9.46
N LYS A 39 -9.76 7.02 -8.62
CA LYS A 39 -9.65 7.15 -7.17
C LYS A 39 -8.27 6.70 -6.68
N LEU A 40 -7.90 7.16 -5.47
CA LEU A 40 -6.59 6.86 -4.90
C LEU A 40 -6.63 5.59 -4.06
N ILE A 41 -5.58 4.80 -4.20
CA ILE A 41 -5.34 3.65 -3.32
C ILE A 41 -4.04 3.89 -2.59
N VAL A 42 -4.11 3.89 -1.25
CA VAL A 42 -2.96 4.11 -0.37
C VAL A 42 -2.75 2.84 0.44
N THR A 43 -1.53 2.31 0.44
CA THR A 43 -1.25 1.05 1.11
C THR A 43 -0.19 1.22 2.20
N PRO A 44 -0.54 0.90 3.46
CA PRO A 44 0.43 0.86 4.55
C PRO A 44 1.07 -0.53 4.66
N GLY A 45 1.98 -0.67 5.59
CA GLY A 45 2.63 -1.95 5.87
C GLY A 45 3.64 -2.37 4.82
N VAL A 46 4.15 -1.41 4.06
CA VAL A 46 5.13 -1.64 3.00
C VAL A 46 6.53 -1.53 3.60
N ARG A 47 7.43 -2.45 3.21
CA ARG A 47 8.81 -2.47 3.67
C ARG A 47 9.75 -2.66 2.49
N PRO A 48 10.92 -1.99 2.50
CA PRO A 48 11.92 -2.22 1.46
C PRO A 48 12.36 -3.68 1.41
N ALA A 49 12.78 -4.13 0.24
CA ALA A 49 13.32 -5.47 0.09
C ALA A 49 14.49 -5.68 1.07
N GLY A 50 14.50 -6.81 1.78
CA GLY A 50 15.54 -7.13 2.75
C GLY A 50 15.34 -6.57 4.14
N ALA A 51 14.34 -5.74 4.37
CA ALA A 51 14.03 -5.26 5.71
C ALA A 51 13.30 -6.34 6.51
N ASP A 52 13.49 -6.29 7.84
CA ASP A 52 12.81 -7.23 8.73
C ASP A 52 11.30 -7.01 8.71
N ALA A 53 10.55 -8.11 8.77
CA ALA A 53 9.10 -8.03 8.79
C ALA A 53 8.55 -7.63 10.17
N ASP A 54 9.33 -7.74 11.24
CA ASP A 54 8.91 -7.44 12.60
C ASP A 54 7.59 -8.11 12.97
N ASP A 55 6.55 -7.30 13.19
CA ASP A 55 5.22 -7.76 13.55
C ASP A 55 4.27 -7.85 12.35
N GLN A 56 4.77 -7.66 11.14
CA GLN A 56 3.99 -7.79 9.91
C GLN A 56 4.19 -9.17 9.31
N LYS A 57 3.15 -9.98 9.31
CA LYS A 57 3.20 -11.32 8.72
C LYS A 57 3.04 -11.29 7.20
N ARG A 58 2.33 -10.29 6.68
CA ARG A 58 2.10 -10.11 5.25
C ARG A 58 2.79 -8.82 4.84
N VAL A 59 3.95 -8.97 4.22
CA VAL A 59 4.81 -7.85 3.87
C VAL A 59 4.90 -7.72 2.36
N ALA A 60 4.79 -6.49 1.86
CA ALA A 60 5.01 -6.19 0.46
C ALA A 60 6.12 -5.15 0.35
N THR A 61 6.87 -5.21 -0.74
CA THR A 61 7.85 -4.18 -1.05
C THR A 61 7.16 -2.98 -1.71
N PRO A 62 7.81 -1.81 -1.72
CA PRO A 62 7.29 -0.66 -2.46
C PRO A 62 6.96 -0.98 -3.92
N ARG A 63 7.85 -1.71 -4.59
CA ARG A 63 7.64 -2.12 -5.98
C ARG A 63 6.39 -2.97 -6.14
N GLN A 64 6.20 -3.94 -5.25
CA GLN A 64 5.02 -4.81 -5.29
C GLN A 64 3.75 -4.02 -5.06
N ALA A 65 3.74 -3.12 -4.09
CA ALA A 65 2.55 -2.33 -3.78
C ALA A 65 2.10 -1.50 -4.98
N ILE A 66 3.03 -0.84 -5.65
CA ILE A 66 2.72 -0.04 -6.83
C ILE A 66 2.27 -0.94 -7.99
N ALA A 67 2.94 -2.08 -8.19
CA ALA A 67 2.56 -3.03 -9.25
C ALA A 67 1.13 -3.56 -9.03
N GLU A 68 0.69 -3.71 -7.78
CA GLU A 68 -0.66 -4.17 -7.46
C GLU A 68 -1.72 -3.08 -7.56
N GLY A 69 -1.33 -1.84 -7.84
CA GLY A 69 -2.28 -0.77 -8.11
C GLY A 69 -2.33 0.36 -7.10
N ALA A 70 -1.44 0.36 -6.11
CA ALA A 70 -1.37 1.48 -5.16
C ALA A 70 -0.86 2.73 -5.86
N ASP A 71 -1.44 3.87 -5.52
CA ASP A 71 -0.96 5.17 -5.99
C ASP A 71 0.08 5.73 -5.05
N HIS A 72 -0.06 5.44 -3.74
CA HIS A 72 0.85 5.90 -2.71
C HIS A 72 1.09 4.79 -1.71
N ILE A 73 2.25 4.81 -1.08
CA ILE A 73 2.59 3.88 -0.01
C ILE A 73 2.84 4.65 1.28
N VAL A 74 2.61 3.99 2.41
CA VAL A 74 2.94 4.54 3.72
C VAL A 74 4.05 3.69 4.30
N VAL A 75 5.18 4.32 4.61
CA VAL A 75 6.35 3.64 5.18
C VAL A 75 6.73 4.34 6.47
N GLY A 76 6.57 3.65 7.58
CA GLY A 76 6.85 4.20 8.90
C GLY A 76 8.15 3.66 9.48
N ARG A 77 8.01 2.65 10.35
CA ARG A 77 9.15 2.09 11.11
C ARG A 77 10.36 1.70 10.27
N PRO A 78 10.23 1.13 9.06
CA PRO A 78 11.42 0.79 8.28
C PRO A 78 12.34 1.97 8.01
N VAL A 79 11.80 3.19 8.04
CA VAL A 79 12.59 4.41 7.85
C VAL A 79 12.99 5.01 9.20
N TRP A 80 12.01 5.34 10.06
CA TRP A 80 12.37 6.12 11.26
C TRP A 80 13.03 5.29 12.35
N GLN A 81 12.90 3.94 12.33
CA GLN A 81 13.62 3.07 13.25
C GLN A 81 14.95 2.57 12.69
N ALA A 82 15.29 2.92 11.45
CA ALA A 82 16.54 2.51 10.84
C ALA A 82 17.73 3.22 11.50
N ASP A 83 18.89 2.56 11.48
CA ASP A 83 20.13 3.18 11.97
C ASP A 83 20.46 4.44 11.16
N ASP A 84 20.18 4.40 9.86
CA ASP A 84 20.35 5.55 8.96
C ASP A 84 19.03 5.79 8.25
N PRO A 85 18.14 6.61 8.82
CA PRO A 85 16.81 6.85 8.21
C PRO A 85 16.87 7.39 6.79
N ARG A 86 17.85 8.22 6.48
CA ARG A 86 18.01 8.78 5.14
C ARG A 86 18.30 7.68 4.12
N ALA A 87 19.25 6.80 4.44
CA ALA A 87 19.58 5.69 3.56
C ALA A 87 18.38 4.75 3.38
N ALA A 88 17.62 4.52 4.46
CA ALA A 88 16.42 3.70 4.39
C ALA A 88 15.35 4.34 3.49
N ALA A 89 15.16 5.64 3.58
CA ALA A 89 14.22 6.35 2.72
C ALA A 89 14.65 6.30 1.25
N GLU A 90 15.95 6.47 1.00
CA GLU A 90 16.49 6.38 -0.36
C GLU A 90 16.29 4.98 -0.95
N ALA A 91 16.43 3.93 -0.13
CA ALA A 91 16.17 2.56 -0.58
C ALA A 91 14.71 2.36 -0.99
N VAL A 92 13.77 2.96 -0.25
CA VAL A 92 12.36 2.93 -0.64
C VAL A 92 12.16 3.64 -1.98
N LEU A 93 12.70 4.83 -2.12
CA LEU A 93 12.55 5.60 -3.36
C LEU A 93 13.15 4.87 -4.56
N ALA A 94 14.24 4.14 -4.37
CA ALA A 94 14.89 3.39 -5.44
C ALA A 94 14.02 2.27 -6.00
N GLU A 95 13.02 1.80 -5.24
CA GLU A 95 12.09 0.76 -5.69
C GLU A 95 10.86 1.33 -6.41
N LEU A 96 10.65 2.62 -6.36
CA LEU A 96 9.51 3.25 -7.02
C LEU A 96 9.82 3.55 -8.48
N PRO A 97 8.80 3.50 -9.36
CA PRO A 97 9.00 3.82 -10.77
C PRO A 97 9.30 5.29 -11.01
#